data_56b62a13203ee00add5e2b9c71a7a7f1
#
_entry.id   56b62a13203ee00add5e2b9c71a7a7f1
#
_cell.length_a   1.000
_cell.length_b   1.000
_cell.length_c   1.000
_cell.angle_alpha   90.00
_cell.angle_beta   90.00
_cell.angle_gamma   90.00
#
_symmetry.space_group_name_H-M   'P 1'
#
loop_
_entity.id
_entity.type
_entity.pdbx_description
1 polymer ?
#
loop_
_entity_poly.entity_id
_entity_poly.type
_entity_poly.pdbx_seq_one_letter_code
_entity_poly.pdbx_strand_id
1 'polypeptide(L)'
;MNKLTSLFAIAALAATAGIAQARDLGPDEALKLRDAGTIQNFEKLNEAALAKHPGAKVEDTELEQEHGRYVYQVELRDAQGVQWDVEVDATNGQVLQEHRDD
;
A
#
# COMPACT_ATOMS: atom_id res chain seq x y z
N MET A 1 -16.99 -17.37 -9.72
CA MET A 1 -16.73 -17.35 -10.23
C MET A 1 -16.49 -17.07 -10.86
N ASN A 2 -16.56 -17.07 -10.77
CA ASN A 2 -16.23 -16.95 -11.52
C ASN A 2 -15.82 -16.52 -12.00
N LYS A 3 -15.83 -16.61 -11.85
CA LYS A 3 -15.39 -16.33 -12.46
C LYS A 3 -15.05 -15.66 -13.17
N LEU A 4 -15.18 -15.43 -13.16
CA LEU A 4 -14.78 -14.85 -13.96
C LEU A 4 -14.23 -14.26 -14.17
N THR A 5 -14.20 -14.29 -13.84
CA THR A 5 -13.61 -13.91 -14.27
C THR A 5 -13.02 -13.47 -14.63
N SER A 6 -13.14 -13.58 -14.49
CA SER A 6 -12.49 -13.41 -15.06
C SER A 6 -12.16 -12.90 -15.60
N LEU A 7 -12.41 -12.74 -15.55
CA LEU A 7 -12.04 -12.37 -16.27
C LEU A 7 -11.64 -11.79 -16.55
N PHE A 8 -11.59 -11.64 -16.50
CA PHE A 8 -11.00 -11.21 -17.10
C PHE A 8 -10.32 -10.98 -17.46
N ALA A 9 -10.57 -11.16 -17.29
CA ALA A 9 -9.78 -11.13 -17.86
C ALA A 9 -9.39 -10.61 -18.33
N ILE A 10 -9.59 -10.56 -18.29
CA ILE A 10 -9.01 -10.23 -18.93
C ILE A 10 -8.50 -9.60 -19.31
N ALA A 11 -8.55 -9.47 -19.13
CA ALA A 11 -7.90 -9.04 -19.60
C ALA A 11 -7.14 -8.71 -19.94
N ALA A 12 -6.98 -9.21 -19.86
CA ALA A 12 -6.02 -9.18 -20.22
C ALA A 12 -5.53 -8.44 -20.86
N LEU A 13 -5.86 -8.33 -21.23
CA LEU A 13 -5.38 -7.67 -21.95
C LEU A 13 -4.80 -6.66 -21.70
N ALA A 14 -5.21 -6.42 -21.48
CA ALA A 14 -4.78 -5.27 -20.98
C ALA A 14 -3.47 -5.51 -20.53
N ALA A 15 -3.35 -6.54 -20.37
CA ALA A 15 -2.12 -6.99 -20.00
C ALA A 15 -1.10 -6.10 -20.51
N THR A 16 -1.16 -5.85 -21.63
CA THR A 16 -0.18 -5.08 -22.17
C THR A 16 -0.07 -3.88 -21.38
N ALA A 17 -1.10 -3.39 -21.05
CA ALA A 17 -1.04 -2.19 -20.33
C ALA A 17 -0.39 -2.51 -19.04
N GLY A 18 -0.17 -3.69 -18.83
CA GLY A 18 0.44 -4.10 -17.63
C GLY A 18 1.61 -3.29 -17.25
N ILE A 19 2.11 -2.60 -18.14
CA ILE A 19 3.19 -1.74 -17.82
C ILE A 19 2.86 -0.81 -16.72
N ALA A 20 1.63 -0.55 -16.45
CA ALA A 20 1.28 0.36 -15.39
C ALA A 20 1.14 -0.33 -14.06
N GLN A 21 1.53 -1.56 -13.99
CA GLN A 21 1.32 -2.31 -12.77
C GLN A 21 2.18 -1.87 -11.61
N ALA A 22 1.81 -2.33 -10.44
CA ALA A 22 2.51 -2.03 -9.22
C ALA A 22 3.90 -2.64 -9.21
N ARG A 23 4.82 -1.95 -8.62
CA ARG A 23 6.13 -2.50 -8.34
C ARG A 23 6.61 -1.99 -7.00
N ASP A 24 7.32 -2.85 -6.28
CA ASP A 24 7.89 -2.48 -5.00
C ASP A 24 9.10 -1.60 -5.22
N LEU A 25 9.23 -0.60 -4.38
CA LEU A 25 10.38 0.28 -4.41
C LEU A 25 11.34 -0.12 -3.31
N GLY A 26 12.62 -0.14 -3.64
CA GLY A 26 13.63 -0.48 -2.65
C GLY A 26 13.86 0.65 -1.66
N PRO A 27 14.57 0.35 -0.57
CA PRO A 27 14.83 1.35 0.47
C PRO A 27 15.55 2.58 -0.05
N ASP A 28 16.45 2.41 -0.99
CA ASP A 28 17.18 3.54 -1.55
C ASP A 28 16.26 4.49 -2.30
N GLU A 29 15.36 3.94 -3.10
CA GLU A 29 14.39 4.75 -3.83
C GLU A 29 13.44 5.45 -2.87
N ALA A 30 13.00 4.73 -1.86
CA ALA A 30 12.07 5.27 -0.87
C ALA A 30 12.68 6.46 -0.15
N LEU A 31 13.93 6.35 0.25
CA LEU A 31 14.62 7.44 0.94
C LEU A 31 14.79 8.65 0.05
N LYS A 32 15.10 8.43 -1.22
CA LYS A 32 15.26 9.53 -2.16
C LYS A 32 13.96 10.28 -2.36
N LEU A 33 12.86 9.55 -2.47
CA LEU A 33 11.55 10.18 -2.64
C LEU A 33 11.15 10.98 -1.40
N ARG A 34 11.45 10.45 -0.24
CA ARG A 34 11.17 11.15 1.01
C ARG A 34 12.00 12.43 1.10
N ASP A 35 13.29 12.32 0.82
CA ASP A 35 14.20 13.45 0.93
C ASP A 35 13.87 14.54 -0.08
N ALA A 36 13.35 14.14 -1.24
CA ALA A 36 12.93 15.09 -2.27
C ALA A 36 11.56 15.72 -1.97
N GLY A 37 10.86 15.22 -0.94
CA GLY A 37 9.54 15.74 -0.63
C GLY A 37 8.43 15.18 -1.51
N THR A 38 8.75 14.18 -2.33
CA THR A 38 7.76 13.56 -3.20
C THR A 38 6.75 12.75 -2.40
N ILE A 39 7.22 12.13 -1.34
CA ILE A 39 6.34 11.40 -0.42
C ILE A 39 6.55 11.97 0.99
N GLN A 40 5.60 11.69 1.85
CA GLN A 40 5.68 12.15 3.23
C GLN A 40 6.64 11.31 4.04
N ASN A 41 6.99 11.80 5.20
CA ASN A 41 7.80 11.11 6.17
C ASN A 41 7.15 9.77 6.52
N PHE A 42 7.93 8.72 6.60
CA PHE A 42 7.40 7.38 6.89
C PHE A 42 6.69 7.31 8.23
N GLU A 43 7.18 8.05 9.19
CA GLU A 43 6.56 8.08 10.51
C GLU A 43 5.14 8.59 10.42
N LYS A 44 4.91 9.63 9.62
CA LYS A 44 3.56 10.16 9.43
C LYS A 44 2.67 9.17 8.73
N LEU A 45 3.20 8.45 7.76
CA LEU A 45 2.42 7.43 7.04
C LEU A 45 2.05 6.28 7.97
N ASN A 46 2.96 5.88 8.84
CA ASN A 46 2.69 4.84 9.83
C ASN A 46 1.60 5.32 10.80
N GLU A 47 1.66 6.57 11.21
CA GLU A 47 0.66 7.14 12.11
C GLU A 47 -0.73 7.16 11.47
N ALA A 48 -0.79 7.46 10.18
CA ALA A 48 -2.06 7.47 9.47
C ALA A 48 -2.70 6.09 9.50
N ALA A 49 -1.88 5.06 9.28
CA ALA A 49 -2.38 3.68 9.32
C ALA A 49 -2.79 3.29 10.74
N LEU A 50 -1.98 3.63 11.73
CA LEU A 50 -2.25 3.28 13.12
C LEU A 50 -3.51 3.97 13.66
N ALA A 51 -3.83 5.13 13.12
CA ALA A 51 -5.04 5.85 13.54
C ALA A 51 -6.30 5.05 13.25
N LYS A 52 -6.24 4.13 12.30
CA LYS A 52 -7.38 3.28 11.95
C LYS A 52 -7.56 2.12 12.95
N HIS A 53 -6.48 1.75 13.61
CA HIS A 53 -6.50 0.63 14.56
C HIS A 53 -5.72 0.99 15.81
N PRO A 54 -6.32 1.80 16.68
CA PRO A 54 -5.62 2.23 17.91
C PRO A 54 -5.15 1.02 18.73
N GLY A 55 -3.93 1.08 19.18
CA GLY A 55 -3.34 -0.01 19.97
C GLY A 55 -2.64 -1.06 19.13
N ALA A 56 -2.70 -0.94 17.80
CA ALA A 56 -2.02 -1.87 16.92
C ALA A 56 -0.53 -1.54 16.83
N LYS A 57 0.22 -2.50 16.31
CA LYS A 57 1.65 -2.33 16.06
C LYS A 57 1.94 -2.51 14.59
N VAL A 58 2.89 -1.76 14.07
CA VAL A 58 3.34 -1.92 12.69
C VAL A 58 4.28 -3.12 12.64
N GLU A 59 3.96 -4.08 11.78
CA GLU A 59 4.79 -5.28 11.62
C GLU A 59 5.65 -5.24 10.38
N ASP A 60 5.14 -4.64 9.31
CA ASP A 60 5.87 -4.60 8.06
C ASP A 60 5.36 -3.43 7.23
N THR A 61 6.21 -2.92 6.36
CA THR A 61 5.84 -1.83 5.47
C THR A 61 6.48 -2.03 4.11
N GLU A 62 5.80 -1.54 3.08
CA GLU A 62 6.32 -1.56 1.72
C GLU A 62 5.90 -0.28 1.02
N LEU A 63 6.77 0.26 0.20
CA LEU A 63 6.40 1.37 -0.66
C LEU A 63 6.33 0.85 -2.08
N GLU A 64 5.22 1.12 -2.74
CA GLU A 64 4.98 0.67 -4.11
C GLU A 64 4.65 1.84 -5.01
N GLN A 65 4.89 1.66 -6.29
CA GLN A 65 4.42 2.60 -7.29
C GLN A 65 3.34 1.89 -8.09
N GLU A 66 2.13 2.44 -8.07
CA GLU A 66 0.98 1.88 -8.77
C GLU A 66 0.35 2.93 -9.64
N HIS A 67 0.31 2.71 -10.93
CA HIS A 67 -0.37 3.62 -11.86
C HIS A 67 0.08 5.07 -11.67
N GLY A 68 1.36 5.28 -11.46
CA GLY A 68 1.90 6.62 -11.26
C GLY A 68 1.71 7.19 -9.86
N ARG A 69 1.16 6.40 -8.97
CA ARG A 69 0.89 6.83 -7.60
C ARG A 69 1.83 6.08 -6.65
N TYR A 70 2.27 6.75 -5.61
CA TYR A 70 3.08 6.08 -4.58
C TYR A 70 2.16 5.64 -3.45
N VAL A 71 2.15 4.35 -3.17
CA VAL A 71 1.29 3.73 -2.17
C VAL A 71 2.16 3.09 -1.10
N TYR A 72 1.90 3.44 0.14
CA TYR A 72 2.62 2.89 1.27
C TYR A 72 1.73 1.85 1.92
N GLN A 73 2.19 0.62 1.94
CA GLN A 73 1.43 -0.47 2.56
C GLN A 73 1.96 -0.72 3.95
N VAL A 74 1.04 -0.80 4.91
CA VAL A 74 1.40 -1.02 6.30
C VAL A 74 0.66 -2.25 6.79
N GLU A 75 1.42 -3.20 7.32
CA GLU A 75 0.85 -4.39 7.92
C GLU A 75 0.81 -4.18 9.42
N LEU A 76 -0.38 -4.25 9.99
CA LEU A 76 -0.59 -4.00 11.42
C LEU A 76 -1.08 -5.25 12.11
N ARG A 77 -0.74 -5.37 13.38
CA ARG A 77 -1.33 -6.41 14.23
C ARG A 77 -2.00 -5.71 15.41
N ASP A 78 -3.29 -5.96 15.57
CA ASP A 78 -4.04 -5.27 16.60
C ASP A 78 -3.93 -5.98 17.96
N ALA A 79 -4.57 -5.42 18.97
CA ALA A 79 -4.49 -5.94 20.32
C ALA A 79 -5.07 -7.35 20.48
N GLN A 80 -5.93 -7.74 19.55
CA GLN A 80 -6.51 -9.09 19.56
C GLN A 80 -5.70 -10.07 18.71
N GLY A 81 -4.59 -9.62 18.14
CA GLY A 81 -3.75 -10.49 17.32
C GLY A 81 -4.21 -10.59 15.86
N VAL A 82 -5.13 -9.76 15.45
CA VAL A 82 -5.62 -9.77 14.07
C VAL A 82 -4.71 -8.90 13.21
N GLN A 83 -4.39 -9.40 12.02
CA GLN A 83 -3.55 -8.69 11.09
C GLN A 83 -4.40 -7.86 10.12
N TRP A 84 -3.99 -6.63 9.92
CA TRP A 84 -4.67 -5.69 9.02
C TRP A 84 -3.68 -5.16 8.01
N ASP A 85 -4.11 -5.02 6.78
CA ASP A 85 -3.33 -4.39 5.74
C ASP A 85 -3.96 -3.04 5.42
N VAL A 86 -3.19 -1.98 5.54
CA VAL A 86 -3.67 -0.63 5.31
C VAL A 86 -2.84 -0.01 4.20
N GLU A 87 -3.51 0.55 3.20
CA GLU A 87 -2.83 1.26 2.12
C GLU A 87 -3.00 2.75 2.31
N VAL A 88 -1.89 3.46 2.26
CA VAL A 88 -1.86 4.90 2.47
C VAL A 88 -1.25 5.56 1.24
N ASP A 89 -1.88 6.63 0.77
CA ASP A 89 -1.30 7.41 -0.33
C ASP A 89 -0.05 8.09 0.24
N ALA A 90 1.11 7.74 -0.27
CA ALA A 90 2.36 8.24 0.29
C ALA A 90 2.58 9.73 0.03
N THR A 91 1.88 10.29 -0.93
CA THR A 91 2.02 11.69 -1.27
C THR A 91 1.30 12.59 -0.27
N ASN A 92 0.14 12.19 0.18
CA ASN A 92 -0.69 13.04 1.06
C ASN A 92 -1.07 12.42 2.41
N GLY A 93 -0.74 11.16 2.62
CA GLY A 93 -1.04 10.50 3.91
C GLY A 93 -2.47 10.02 4.05
N GLN A 94 -3.24 10.03 2.97
CA GLN A 94 -4.62 9.62 3.02
C GLN A 94 -4.75 8.11 2.96
N VAL A 95 -5.55 7.53 3.85
CA VAL A 95 -5.78 6.08 3.83
C VAL A 95 -6.68 5.76 2.64
N LEU A 96 -6.19 4.89 1.77
CA LEU A 96 -6.90 4.51 0.56
C LEU A 96 -7.75 3.27 0.76
N GLN A 97 -7.27 2.35 1.55
CA GLN A 97 -7.93 1.06 1.69
C GLN A 97 -7.41 0.36 2.93
N GLU A 98 -8.26 -0.40 3.57
CA GLU A 98 -7.81 -1.28 4.64
C GLU A 98 -8.61 -2.56 4.56
N HIS A 99 -8.00 -3.66 4.90
CA HIS A 99 -8.71 -4.92 4.97
C HIS A 99 -8.01 -5.87 5.93
N ARG A 100 -8.81 -6.76 6.44
CA ARG A 100 -8.35 -7.76 7.38
C ARG A 100 -7.68 -8.89 6.60
N ASP A 101 -6.52 -9.27 7.06
CA ASP A 101 -5.79 -10.36 6.44
C ASP A 101 -6.00 -11.60 7.28
N ASP A 102 -6.91 -12.43 6.85
CA ASP A 102 -7.25 -13.67 7.58
C ASP A 102 -6.45 -14.88 7.10
#